data_1461251d6c02b64043f1f7a84aa5eb50
#
_entry.id   1461251d6c02b64043f1f7a84aa5eb50
#
_cell.length_a   1.000
_cell.length_b   1.000
_cell.length_c   1.000
_cell.angle_alpha   90.00
_cell.angle_beta   90.00
_cell.angle_gamma   90.00
#
_symmetry.space_group_name_H-M   'P 1'
#
loop_
_entity.id
_entity.type
_entity.pdbx_description
1 polymer ?
#
loop_
_entity_poly.entity_id
_entity_poly.type
_entity_poly.pdbx_seq_one_letter_code
_entity_poly.pdbx_strand_id
1 'polypeptide(L)'
;LISKEEYETQIKKYIDEGRISFVTFHQSYGYEDFVEGIKVVSENNQLTYPIIPGIFKNICQLASANVKSNISEKFDLGNRAIWKMSLGRAGIEDDLYRSCLDNDVVLLGWGDDIDFTGCNELQTIKQKLTEFDYPINQLDTASSYVNTFKNKIKNGDLIVITDGNLKFRAI
;
A
#
# COMPACT_ATOMS: atom_id res chain seq x y z
N LEU A 1 35.11 -22.84 9.00
CA LEU A 1 34.04 -23.67 9.56
C LEU A 1 33.39 -22.89 10.69
N ILE A 2 32.10 -22.65 10.63
CA ILE A 2 31.32 -21.95 11.67
C ILE A 2 31.16 -22.93 12.85
N SER A 3 31.35 -22.45 14.08
CA SER A 3 31.22 -23.27 15.28
C SER A 3 29.75 -23.62 15.58
N LYS A 4 29.49 -24.64 16.39
CA LYS A 4 28.12 -25.03 16.80
C LYS A 4 27.43 -23.87 17.55
N GLU A 5 28.17 -23.17 18.40
CA GLU A 5 27.66 -22.06 19.19
C GLU A 5 27.25 -20.86 18.31
N GLU A 6 27.99 -20.60 17.24
CA GLU A 6 27.65 -19.55 16.26
C GLU A 6 26.36 -19.91 15.50
N TYR A 7 26.14 -21.19 15.12
CA TYR A 7 24.90 -21.66 14.53
C TYR A 7 23.70 -21.51 15.47
N GLU A 8 23.86 -21.93 16.72
CA GLU A 8 22.78 -21.82 17.72
C GLU A 8 22.37 -20.36 17.97
N THR A 9 23.36 -19.49 18.07
CA THR A 9 23.14 -18.04 18.22
C THR A 9 22.41 -17.46 17.01
N GLN A 10 22.81 -17.86 15.81
CA GLN A 10 22.18 -17.37 14.58
C GLN A 10 20.74 -17.87 14.41
N ILE A 11 20.48 -19.14 14.76
CA ILE A 11 19.12 -19.70 14.73
C ILE A 11 18.23 -18.97 15.74
N LYS A 12 18.71 -18.76 16.96
CA LYS A 12 17.96 -18.03 17.99
C LYS A 12 17.61 -16.62 17.52
N LYS A 13 18.56 -15.90 16.94
CA LYS A 13 18.32 -14.60 16.35
C LYS A 13 17.21 -14.66 15.29
N TYR A 14 17.20 -15.63 14.38
CA TYR A 14 16.19 -15.75 13.35
C TYR A 14 14.81 -16.12 13.91
N ILE A 15 14.75 -16.86 14.99
CA ILE A 15 13.51 -17.16 15.71
C ILE A 15 12.95 -15.86 16.34
N ASP A 16 13.81 -15.11 17.04
CA ASP A 16 13.44 -13.87 17.69
C ASP A 16 13.00 -12.78 16.69
N GLU A 17 13.57 -12.78 15.48
CA GLU A 17 13.18 -11.93 14.35
C GLU A 17 11.90 -12.43 13.63
N GLY A 18 11.33 -13.58 14.01
CA GLY A 18 10.16 -14.18 13.36
C GLY A 18 10.42 -14.77 11.97
N ARG A 19 11.68 -14.98 11.59
CA ARG A 19 12.11 -15.55 10.30
C ARG A 19 12.10 -17.07 10.26
N ILE A 20 12.07 -17.70 11.42
CA ILE A 20 11.93 -19.13 11.60
C ILE A 20 10.79 -19.39 12.57
N SER A 21 9.90 -20.28 12.19
CA SER A 21 8.83 -20.78 13.05
C SER A 21 8.82 -22.30 13.05
N PHE A 22 8.61 -22.87 14.21
CA PHE A 22 8.48 -24.32 14.37
C PHE A 22 7.03 -24.72 14.50
N VAL A 23 6.67 -25.78 13.85
CA VAL A 23 5.32 -26.37 13.88
C VAL A 23 5.43 -27.88 14.09
N THR A 24 4.57 -28.38 14.96
CA THR A 24 4.42 -29.84 15.11
C THR A 24 3.08 -30.25 14.54
N PHE A 25 3.11 -31.00 13.46
CA PHE A 25 1.90 -31.54 12.87
C PHE A 25 1.41 -32.75 13.71
N HIS A 26 0.16 -32.64 14.15
CA HIS A 26 -0.56 -33.68 14.85
C HIS A 26 -1.97 -33.83 14.27
N GLN A 27 -2.71 -34.86 14.67
CA GLN A 27 -4.00 -35.22 14.06
C GLN A 27 -5.04 -34.08 14.06
N SER A 28 -4.97 -33.16 15.05
CA SER A 28 -5.90 -32.04 15.17
C SER A 28 -5.36 -30.73 14.56
N TYR A 29 -4.17 -30.76 13.95
CA TYR A 29 -3.56 -29.58 13.35
C TYR A 29 -4.09 -29.40 11.92
N GLY A 30 -4.95 -28.42 11.73
CA GLY A 30 -5.65 -28.21 10.47
C GLY A 30 -5.17 -27.01 9.67
N TYR A 31 -5.86 -26.75 8.58
CA TYR A 31 -5.67 -25.58 7.73
C TYR A 31 -5.80 -24.28 8.53
N GLU A 32 -6.76 -24.25 9.46
CA GLU A 32 -7.07 -23.09 10.29
C GLU A 32 -5.92 -22.67 11.20
N ASP A 33 -5.11 -23.64 11.63
CA ASP A 33 -3.94 -23.37 12.48
C ASP A 33 -2.70 -23.03 11.66
N PHE A 34 -2.60 -23.58 10.46
CA PHE A 34 -1.43 -23.40 9.61
C PHE A 34 -1.54 -22.15 8.74
N VAL A 35 -2.63 -21.96 8.01
CA VAL A 35 -2.82 -20.85 7.07
C VAL A 35 -3.64 -19.73 7.69
N GLU A 36 -4.92 -19.98 7.92
CA GLU A 36 -5.84 -19.03 8.56
C GLU A 36 -7.15 -19.72 8.93
N GLY A 37 -7.77 -19.27 9.99
CA GLY A 37 -9.05 -19.81 10.46
C GLY A 37 -9.91 -18.78 11.16
N ILE A 38 -11.21 -19.07 11.23
CA ILE A 38 -12.18 -18.30 11.99
C ILE A 38 -12.05 -18.69 13.46
N LYS A 39 -11.80 -17.72 14.33
CA LYS A 39 -11.78 -17.94 15.79
C LYS A 39 -12.88 -17.13 16.45
N VAL A 40 -13.50 -17.72 17.48
CA VAL A 40 -14.51 -17.03 18.28
C VAL A 40 -13.78 -16.17 19.32
N VAL A 41 -14.01 -14.88 19.26
CA VAL A 41 -13.49 -13.91 20.25
C VAL A 41 -14.66 -13.26 20.96
N SER A 42 -14.61 -13.25 22.29
CA SER A 42 -15.59 -12.56 23.13
C SER A 42 -14.98 -11.29 23.68
N GLU A 43 -15.44 -10.14 23.21
CA GLU A 43 -15.08 -8.82 23.72
C GLU A 43 -16.33 -8.04 24.09
N ASN A 44 -16.35 -7.44 25.28
CA ASN A 44 -17.45 -6.63 25.77
C ASN A 44 -18.84 -7.31 25.70
N ASN A 45 -18.92 -8.60 26.02
CA ASN A 45 -20.13 -9.44 25.90
C ASN A 45 -20.68 -9.60 24.46
N GLN A 46 -19.88 -9.28 23.44
CA GLN A 46 -20.21 -9.57 22.05
C GLN A 46 -19.29 -10.65 21.50
N LEU A 47 -19.88 -11.60 20.79
CA LEU A 47 -19.12 -12.63 20.07
C LEU A 47 -18.79 -12.13 18.67
N THR A 48 -17.51 -12.14 18.36
CA THR A 48 -17.00 -11.85 16.99
C THR A 48 -16.30 -13.08 16.45
N TYR A 49 -16.22 -13.17 15.13
CA TYR A 49 -15.66 -14.30 14.40
C TYR A 49 -14.56 -13.83 13.44
N PRO A 50 -13.47 -13.26 13.95
CA PRO A 50 -12.39 -12.79 13.10
C PRO A 50 -11.66 -13.97 12.42
N ILE A 51 -11.18 -13.71 11.20
CA ILE A 51 -10.22 -14.59 10.53
C ILE A 51 -8.84 -14.29 11.12
N ILE A 52 -8.26 -15.26 11.81
CA ILE A 52 -6.94 -15.13 12.42
C ILE A 52 -5.90 -15.87 11.57
N PRO A 53 -4.81 -15.20 11.18
CA PRO A 53 -3.73 -15.83 10.46
C PRO A 53 -3.08 -16.95 11.27
N GLY A 54 -2.86 -18.09 10.62
CA GLY A 54 -2.06 -19.20 11.15
C GLY A 54 -0.55 -18.93 11.02
N ILE A 55 0.25 -19.89 11.48
CA ILE A 55 1.71 -19.73 11.55
C ILE A 55 2.38 -19.48 10.19
N PHE A 56 1.92 -20.16 9.14
CA PHE A 56 2.43 -19.99 7.78
C PHE A 56 2.12 -18.59 7.22
N LYS A 57 0.87 -18.15 7.36
CA LYS A 57 0.47 -16.83 6.87
C LYS A 57 1.19 -15.72 7.63
N ASN A 58 1.39 -15.88 8.94
CA ASN A 58 2.15 -14.92 9.74
C ASN A 58 3.60 -14.80 9.27
N ILE A 59 4.31 -15.89 9.04
CA ILE A 59 5.71 -15.84 8.58
C ILE A 59 5.81 -15.26 7.16
N CYS A 60 4.84 -15.55 6.28
CA CYS A 60 4.77 -14.94 4.96
C CYS A 60 4.56 -13.41 5.04
N GLN A 61 3.70 -12.95 5.94
CA GLN A 61 3.47 -11.51 6.16
C GLN A 61 4.72 -10.82 6.70
N LEU A 62 5.41 -11.45 7.66
CA LEU A 62 6.68 -10.93 8.20
C LEU A 62 7.79 -10.93 7.13
N ALA A 63 7.88 -11.96 6.31
CA ALA A 63 8.83 -12.00 5.20
C ALA A 63 8.56 -10.89 4.19
N SER A 64 7.30 -10.66 3.83
CA SER A 64 6.89 -9.59 2.92
C SER A 64 7.15 -8.20 3.50
N ALA A 65 7.01 -8.03 4.81
CA ALA A 65 7.33 -6.78 5.50
C ALA A 65 8.86 -6.55 5.55
N ASN A 66 9.64 -7.61 5.80
CA ASN A 66 11.10 -7.54 5.91
C ASN A 66 11.81 -7.36 4.56
N VAL A 67 11.24 -7.83 3.45
CA VAL A 67 11.75 -7.53 2.11
C VAL A 67 11.74 -6.01 1.86
N LYS A 68 10.79 -5.30 2.45
CA LYS A 68 10.74 -3.82 2.40
C LYS A 68 11.72 -3.15 3.34
N SER A 69 12.18 -3.81 4.40
CA SER A 69 13.11 -3.22 5.39
C SER A 69 14.60 -3.36 5.03
N ASN A 70 14.96 -4.19 4.05
CA ASN A 70 16.33 -4.27 3.54
C ASN A 70 16.74 -3.12 2.61
N ILE A 71 15.82 -2.18 2.34
CA ILE A 71 16.15 -0.86 1.83
C ILE A 71 16.57 -0.02 3.05
N SER A 72 17.71 -0.34 3.61
CA SER A 72 18.35 0.45 4.68
C SER A 72 19.17 1.64 4.15
N GLU A 73 18.83 2.16 3.00
CA GLU A 73 19.09 3.56 2.74
C GLU A 73 18.07 4.32 3.60
N LYS A 74 18.56 5.01 4.61
CA LYS A 74 17.78 6.04 5.30
C LYS A 74 17.28 6.98 4.21
N PHE A 75 16.03 6.79 3.83
CA PHE A 75 15.40 7.66 2.86
C PHE A 75 15.31 9.02 3.54
N ASP A 76 16.23 9.91 3.19
CA ASP A 76 16.18 11.28 3.70
C ASP A 76 14.99 11.96 3.05
N LEU A 77 13.93 12.08 3.80
CA LEU A 77 12.73 12.79 3.36
C LEU A 77 13.00 14.28 3.17
N GLY A 78 14.00 14.83 3.89
CA GLY A 78 14.27 16.25 3.85
C GLY A 78 13.00 17.08 4.05
N ASN A 79 12.82 18.10 3.21
CA ASN A 79 11.61 18.94 3.17
C ASN A 79 10.61 18.51 2.08
N ARG A 80 10.68 17.25 1.62
CA ARG A 80 9.80 16.72 0.57
C ARG A 80 8.40 16.49 1.11
N ALA A 81 7.38 16.89 0.37
CA ALA A 81 6.01 16.50 0.68
C ALA A 81 5.77 15.05 0.29
N ILE A 82 4.89 14.39 1.04
CA ILE A 82 4.46 13.01 0.75
C ILE A 82 2.99 13.06 0.35
N TRP A 83 2.70 12.60 -0.85
CA TRP A 83 1.36 12.55 -1.41
C TRP A 83 0.86 11.13 -1.49
N LYS A 84 -0.38 10.91 -1.05
CA LYS A 84 -1.06 9.61 -1.19
C LYS A 84 -1.89 9.62 -2.46
N MET A 85 -1.72 8.60 -3.29
CA MET A 85 -2.44 8.46 -4.55
C MET A 85 -2.91 7.02 -4.76
N SER A 86 -4.12 6.85 -5.32
CA SER A 86 -4.58 5.58 -5.86
C SER A 86 -4.29 5.55 -7.36
N LEU A 87 -3.75 4.43 -7.85
CA LEU A 87 -3.43 4.24 -9.26
C LEU A 87 -4.11 2.96 -9.74
N GLY A 88 -5.23 3.13 -10.41
CA GLY A 88 -6.11 2.04 -10.81
C GLY A 88 -6.77 1.31 -9.63
N ARG A 89 -7.68 0.39 -9.94
CA ARG A 89 -8.32 -0.51 -8.97
C ARG A 89 -7.56 -1.83 -8.95
N ALA A 90 -7.02 -2.20 -7.77
CA ALA A 90 -6.29 -3.44 -7.58
C ALA A 90 -7.11 -4.65 -8.03
N GLY A 91 -6.49 -5.55 -8.82
CA GLY A 91 -7.12 -6.73 -9.37
C GLY A 91 -8.04 -6.49 -10.58
N ILE A 92 -8.29 -5.22 -10.97
CA ILE A 92 -9.12 -4.85 -12.12
C ILE A 92 -8.30 -4.07 -13.15
N GLU A 93 -7.51 -3.10 -12.70
CA GLU A 93 -6.72 -2.20 -13.54
C GLU A 93 -5.22 -2.38 -13.29
N ASP A 94 -4.79 -3.62 -13.06
CA ASP A 94 -3.39 -3.95 -12.77
C ASP A 94 -2.47 -3.68 -13.98
N ASP A 95 -2.97 -3.75 -15.21
CA ASP A 95 -2.20 -3.43 -16.41
C ASP A 95 -1.87 -1.93 -16.47
N LEU A 96 -2.84 -1.06 -16.09
CA LEU A 96 -2.60 0.38 -15.96
C LEU A 96 -1.51 0.65 -14.90
N TYR A 97 -1.62 0.00 -13.76
CA TYR A 97 -0.64 0.13 -12.69
C TYR A 97 0.77 -0.29 -13.15
N ARG A 98 0.90 -1.44 -13.81
CA ARG A 98 2.18 -1.91 -14.35
C ARG A 98 2.74 -0.94 -15.40
N SER A 99 1.90 -0.51 -16.33
CA SER A 99 2.31 0.45 -17.37
C SER A 99 2.85 1.76 -16.75
N CYS A 100 2.23 2.24 -15.67
CA CYS A 100 2.71 3.42 -14.97
C CYS A 100 4.08 3.20 -14.31
N LEU A 101 4.29 2.03 -13.69
CA LEU A 101 5.59 1.69 -13.10
C LEU A 101 6.68 1.51 -14.16
N ASP A 102 6.37 0.82 -15.26
CA ASP A 102 7.33 0.56 -16.33
C ASP A 102 7.79 1.83 -17.07
N ASN A 103 6.96 2.89 -17.01
CA ASN A 103 7.25 4.18 -17.63
C ASN A 103 7.63 5.28 -16.63
N ASP A 104 7.77 4.96 -15.33
CA ASP A 104 8.08 5.93 -14.27
C ASP A 104 7.11 7.12 -14.24
N VAL A 105 5.81 6.87 -14.42
CA VAL A 105 4.77 7.90 -14.42
C VAL A 105 3.64 7.57 -13.48
N VAL A 106 2.91 8.60 -13.07
CA VAL A 106 1.61 8.45 -12.37
C VAL A 106 0.54 9.14 -13.19
N LEU A 107 -0.67 8.58 -13.19
CA LEU A 107 -1.80 9.11 -13.92
C LEU A 107 -2.90 9.52 -12.93
N LEU A 108 -3.51 10.66 -13.21
CA LEU A 108 -4.68 11.14 -12.48
C LEU A 108 -5.94 10.72 -13.23
N GLY A 109 -6.83 9.96 -12.58
CA GLY A 109 -8.11 9.51 -13.14
C GLY A 109 -9.24 10.57 -13.07
N TRP A 110 -8.89 11.86 -13.10
CA TRP A 110 -9.82 12.97 -13.02
C TRP A 110 -9.46 14.03 -14.06
N GLY A 111 -10.49 14.62 -14.68
CA GLY A 111 -10.32 15.70 -15.66
C GLY A 111 -10.26 15.20 -17.10
N ASP A 112 -10.37 13.91 -17.33
CA ASP A 112 -10.37 13.30 -18.66
C ASP A 112 -9.26 13.84 -19.57
N ASP A 113 -9.52 14.12 -20.85
CA ASP A 113 -8.56 14.66 -21.82
C ASP A 113 -8.53 16.19 -21.84
N ILE A 114 -9.01 16.86 -20.78
CA ILE A 114 -9.07 18.31 -20.72
C ILE A 114 -7.66 18.88 -20.50
N ASP A 115 -7.26 19.79 -21.37
CA ASP A 115 -6.01 20.54 -21.21
C ASP A 115 -6.17 21.66 -20.17
N PHE A 116 -5.49 21.52 -19.05
CA PHE A 116 -5.44 22.49 -17.96
C PHE A 116 -4.25 23.44 -18.05
N THR A 117 -3.59 23.56 -19.20
CA THR A 117 -2.52 24.55 -19.39
C THR A 117 -3.02 25.95 -19.07
N GLY A 118 -2.29 26.70 -18.27
CA GLY A 118 -2.68 28.03 -17.78
C GLY A 118 -3.61 28.05 -16.57
N CYS A 119 -4.19 26.91 -16.14
CA CYS A 119 -5.04 26.85 -14.95
C CYS A 119 -4.16 26.70 -13.69
N ASN A 120 -3.75 27.82 -13.08
CA ASN A 120 -2.82 27.81 -11.94
C ASN A 120 -3.53 27.89 -10.57
N GLU A 121 -4.85 27.97 -10.56
CA GLU A 121 -5.67 28.07 -9.35
C GLU A 121 -6.88 27.15 -9.42
N LEU A 122 -7.39 26.75 -8.26
CA LEU A 122 -8.57 25.91 -8.14
C LEU A 122 -9.76 26.44 -8.93
N GLN A 123 -9.96 27.77 -8.90
CA GLN A 123 -11.09 28.43 -9.56
C GLN A 123 -11.01 28.31 -11.08
N THR A 124 -9.83 28.50 -11.67
CA THR A 124 -9.64 28.38 -13.12
C THR A 124 -9.78 26.93 -13.59
N ILE A 125 -9.36 25.95 -12.78
CA ILE A 125 -9.59 24.53 -13.05
C ILE A 125 -11.08 24.21 -13.01
N LYS A 126 -11.81 24.71 -12.00
CA LYS A 126 -13.25 24.50 -11.88
C LYS A 126 -14.02 25.12 -13.04
N GLN A 127 -13.66 26.31 -13.46
CA GLN A 127 -14.23 26.97 -14.65
C GLN A 127 -13.98 26.12 -15.90
N LYS A 128 -12.74 25.65 -16.09
CA LYS A 128 -12.38 24.81 -17.23
C LYS A 128 -13.17 23.51 -17.29
N LEU A 129 -13.30 22.81 -16.16
CA LEU A 129 -14.16 21.62 -16.06
C LEU A 129 -15.63 21.92 -16.42
N THR A 130 -16.15 23.08 -15.97
CA THR A 130 -17.52 23.50 -16.29
C THR A 130 -17.69 23.80 -17.77
N GLU A 131 -16.71 24.43 -18.43
CA GLU A 131 -16.72 24.71 -19.88
C GLU A 131 -16.76 23.43 -20.73
N PHE A 132 -16.25 22.31 -20.20
CA PHE A 132 -16.25 21.00 -20.86
C PHE A 132 -17.38 20.09 -20.37
N ASP A 133 -18.43 20.62 -19.77
CA ASP A 133 -19.61 19.88 -19.29
C ASP A 133 -19.28 18.74 -18.32
N TYR A 134 -18.22 18.89 -17.51
CA TYR A 134 -17.84 17.87 -16.54
C TYR A 134 -18.98 17.62 -15.53
N PRO A 135 -19.23 16.36 -15.09
CA PRO A 135 -20.35 16.03 -14.23
C PRO A 135 -20.41 16.90 -12.96
N ILE A 136 -21.51 17.61 -12.75
CA ILE A 136 -21.71 18.58 -11.67
C ILE A 136 -21.49 17.95 -10.29
N ASN A 137 -21.97 16.71 -10.11
CA ASN A 137 -21.82 15.96 -8.86
C ASN A 137 -20.37 15.56 -8.54
N GLN A 138 -19.46 15.66 -9.49
CA GLN A 138 -18.04 15.34 -9.34
C GLN A 138 -17.14 16.59 -9.46
N LEU A 139 -17.70 17.73 -9.83
CA LEU A 139 -16.96 18.95 -10.18
C LEU A 139 -16.02 19.43 -9.07
N ASP A 140 -16.49 19.48 -7.83
CA ASP A 140 -15.68 19.92 -6.69
C ASP A 140 -14.55 18.94 -6.36
N THR A 141 -14.85 17.66 -6.45
CA THR A 141 -13.87 16.59 -6.22
C THR A 141 -12.80 16.59 -7.31
N ALA A 142 -13.20 16.60 -8.58
CA ALA A 142 -12.31 16.63 -9.73
C ALA A 142 -11.41 17.87 -9.71
N SER A 143 -12.00 19.07 -9.50
CA SER A 143 -11.22 20.31 -9.44
C SER A 143 -10.19 20.31 -8.33
N SER A 144 -10.50 19.75 -7.16
CA SER A 144 -9.58 19.61 -6.04
C SER A 144 -8.42 18.67 -6.35
N TYR A 145 -8.71 17.50 -6.94
CA TYR A 145 -7.67 16.53 -7.31
C TYR A 145 -6.78 17.04 -8.45
N VAL A 146 -7.36 17.61 -9.50
CA VAL A 146 -6.59 18.22 -10.61
C VAL A 146 -5.71 19.35 -10.09
N ASN A 147 -6.24 20.21 -9.23
CA ASN A 147 -5.46 21.31 -8.65
C ASN A 147 -4.31 20.78 -7.76
N THR A 148 -4.55 19.75 -7.00
CA THR A 148 -3.50 19.13 -6.17
C THR A 148 -2.41 18.51 -7.04
N PHE A 149 -2.79 17.73 -8.03
CA PHE A 149 -1.88 17.03 -8.92
C PHE A 149 -1.04 18.03 -9.74
N LYS A 150 -1.68 19.03 -10.33
CA LYS A 150 -1.03 20.01 -11.22
C LYS A 150 -0.25 21.10 -10.48
N ASN A 151 -0.85 21.67 -9.42
CA ASN A 151 -0.36 22.92 -8.85
C ASN A 151 0.32 22.76 -7.48
N LYS A 152 0.09 21.65 -6.75
CA LYS A 152 0.64 21.46 -5.41
C LYS A 152 1.77 20.44 -5.35
N ILE A 153 1.71 19.37 -6.14
CA ILE A 153 2.79 18.40 -6.24
C ILE A 153 3.97 19.06 -6.95
N LYS A 154 5.15 18.94 -6.36
CA LYS A 154 6.37 19.58 -6.87
C LYS A 154 7.40 18.54 -7.25
N ASN A 155 8.32 18.93 -8.11
CA ASN A 155 9.47 18.09 -8.43
C ASN A 155 10.28 17.79 -7.16
N GLY A 156 10.55 16.50 -6.93
CA GLY A 156 11.22 15.99 -5.74
C GLY A 156 10.27 15.54 -4.63
N ASP A 157 8.96 15.81 -4.69
CA ASP A 157 7.98 15.23 -3.77
C ASP A 157 7.86 13.71 -3.98
N LEU A 158 7.36 13.03 -2.96
CA LEU A 158 7.13 11.58 -2.99
C LEU A 158 5.67 11.27 -3.20
N ILE A 159 5.39 10.33 -4.10
CA ILE A 159 4.04 9.85 -4.34
C ILE A 159 3.93 8.39 -3.86
N VAL A 160 3.15 8.18 -2.81
CA VAL A 160 2.87 6.85 -2.26
C VAL A 160 1.61 6.29 -2.93
N ILE A 161 1.79 5.25 -3.72
CA ILE A 161 0.69 4.56 -4.39
C ILE A 161 0.10 3.53 -3.44
N THR A 162 -1.22 3.58 -3.26
CA THR A 162 -1.91 2.73 -2.29
C THR A 162 -2.75 1.64 -2.95
N ASP A 163 -2.88 0.51 -2.23
CA ASP A 163 -3.82 -0.55 -2.49
C ASP A 163 -4.90 -0.49 -1.40
N GLY A 164 -5.99 0.21 -1.72
CA GLY A 164 -7.00 0.55 -0.74
C GLY A 164 -6.47 1.49 0.36
N ASN A 165 -7.03 1.38 1.57
CA ASN A 165 -6.71 2.31 2.66
C ASN A 165 -5.54 1.86 3.56
N LEU A 166 -5.16 0.60 3.51
CA LEU A 166 -4.29 -0.03 4.51
C LEU A 166 -2.95 -0.55 3.96
N LYS A 167 -2.75 -0.53 2.64
CA LYS A 167 -1.55 -1.08 2.01
C LYS A 167 -0.94 -0.09 1.04
N PHE A 168 0.38 -0.14 0.92
CA PHE A 168 1.12 0.57 -0.11
C PHE A 168 1.53 -0.41 -1.22
N ARG A 169 1.49 0.05 -2.48
CA ARG A 169 1.92 -0.72 -3.65
C ARG A 169 3.28 -0.28 -4.16
N ALA A 170 3.55 1.04 -4.15
CA ALA A 170 4.81 1.63 -4.61
C ALA A 170 5.03 3.04 -4.00
N ILE A 171 6.27 3.53 -4.11
CA ILE A 171 6.69 4.90 -3.79
C ILE A 171 7.59 5.38 -4.92
#